data_2050e4d74768f8b6149f5bccfe862d12
#
_entry.id   2050e4d74768f8b6149f5bccfe862d12
#
_cell.length_a   1.000
_cell.length_b   1.000
_cell.length_c   1.000
_cell.angle_alpha   90.00
_cell.angle_beta   90.00
_cell.angle_gamma   90.00
#
_symmetry.space_group_name_H-M   'P 1'
#
loop_
_entity.id
_entity.type
_entity.pdbx_description
1 polymer ?
#
loop_
_entity_poly.entity_id
_entity_poly.type
_entity_poly.pdbx_seq_one_letter_code
_entity_poly.pdbx_strand_id
1 'polypeptide(L)'
;MKKKLNYADIVKEIVILTVAVAIIAAAVYFFLVPSHTSVSSISGLGIVLSNFVPLQLSAITMILNVVLLIIGFFTCGREFGVKTVYTSVMLPLFLGLFEIIFPNFGSMTDSQELDVLCYVLVVSVGLSILFNRNASSGGLDIVAKIMNKYLHMELGKAMSLSGMCVALSAALVYDKKTVVLSILGTYFNGIVLDHFIFDHNIKRRVCIITKKEEELRQFIIHDLHSGATIYEAIGAYNMEKRHEIITIVDKGEYQKLMKFINQEDPKAFITVYNVSNMRYQPKK
;
A
#
# COMPACT_ATOMS: atom_id res chain seq x y z
N MET A 1 -13.66 22.07 -10.33
CA MET A 1 -14.88 21.40 -10.78
C MET A 1 -15.07 20.14 -9.94
N LYS A 2 -16.15 20.04 -9.13
CA LYS A 2 -16.49 18.81 -8.39
C LYS A 2 -17.01 17.79 -9.42
N LYS A 3 -16.25 16.71 -9.64
CA LYS A 3 -16.70 15.57 -10.46
C LYS A 3 -18.00 15.06 -9.80
N LYS A 4 -19.13 15.04 -10.54
CA LYS A 4 -20.34 14.36 -10.08
C LYS A 4 -19.95 12.91 -9.82
N LEU A 5 -19.99 12.48 -8.55
CA LEU A 5 -19.76 11.08 -8.21
C LEU A 5 -20.87 10.25 -8.90
N ASN A 6 -20.46 9.37 -9.79
CA ASN A 6 -21.35 8.41 -10.42
C ASN A 6 -21.60 7.29 -9.40
N TYR A 7 -22.83 6.80 -9.27
CA TYR A 7 -23.18 5.69 -8.36
C TYR A 7 -22.28 4.46 -8.58
N ALA A 8 -21.91 4.18 -9.83
CA ALA A 8 -21.00 3.10 -10.18
C ALA A 8 -19.60 3.28 -9.56
N ASP A 9 -19.08 4.51 -9.47
CA ASP A 9 -17.77 4.79 -8.87
C ASP A 9 -17.81 4.60 -7.34
N ILE A 10 -18.93 4.98 -6.69
CA ILE A 10 -19.12 4.77 -5.25
C ILE A 10 -19.20 3.28 -4.93
N VAL A 11 -20.01 2.52 -5.66
CA VAL A 11 -20.14 1.07 -5.46
C VAL A 11 -18.80 0.36 -5.68
N LYS A 12 -18.07 0.71 -6.72
CA LYS A 12 -16.72 0.19 -6.99
C LYS A 12 -15.76 0.48 -5.84
N GLU A 13 -15.80 1.68 -5.29
CA GLU A 13 -14.95 2.08 -4.16
C GLU A 13 -15.28 1.26 -2.90
N ILE A 14 -16.56 1.11 -2.57
CA ILE A 14 -17.02 0.30 -1.43
C ILE A 14 -16.58 -1.16 -1.60
N VAL A 15 -16.75 -1.74 -2.78
CA VAL A 15 -16.32 -3.13 -3.05
C VAL A 15 -14.82 -3.29 -2.85
N ILE A 16 -14.00 -2.36 -3.36
CA ILE A 16 -12.55 -2.42 -3.20
C ILE A 16 -12.15 -2.33 -1.72
N LEU A 17 -12.76 -1.40 -0.96
CA LEU A 17 -12.50 -1.26 0.48
C LEU A 17 -12.92 -2.52 1.24
N THR A 18 -14.08 -3.10 0.91
CA THR A 18 -14.58 -4.34 1.53
C THR A 18 -13.62 -5.51 1.30
N VAL A 19 -13.17 -5.70 0.05
CA VAL A 19 -12.20 -6.76 -0.29
C VAL A 19 -10.87 -6.54 0.45
N ALA A 20 -10.37 -5.31 0.49
CA ALA A 20 -9.15 -5.01 1.22
C ALA A 20 -9.25 -5.33 2.71
N VAL A 21 -10.37 -4.96 3.35
CA VAL A 21 -10.63 -5.28 4.76
C VAL A 21 -10.78 -6.77 4.99
N ALA A 22 -11.43 -7.50 4.08
CA ALA A 22 -11.54 -8.96 4.15
C ALA A 22 -10.17 -9.64 4.10
N ILE A 23 -9.24 -9.15 3.25
CA ILE A 23 -7.84 -9.64 3.20
C ILE A 23 -7.14 -9.37 4.53
N ILE A 24 -7.28 -8.15 5.10
CA ILE A 24 -6.69 -7.81 6.39
C ILE A 24 -7.27 -8.68 7.50
N ALA A 25 -8.59 -8.86 7.54
CA ALA A 25 -9.24 -9.71 8.54
C ALA A 25 -8.76 -11.16 8.44
N ALA A 26 -8.60 -11.69 7.21
CA ALA A 26 -8.05 -13.03 7.00
C ALA A 26 -6.61 -13.13 7.50
N ALA A 27 -5.75 -12.13 7.20
CA ALA A 27 -4.39 -12.10 7.71
C ALA A 27 -4.35 -12.10 9.24
N VAL A 28 -5.20 -11.30 9.88
CA VAL A 28 -5.29 -11.22 11.34
C VAL A 28 -5.78 -12.55 11.92
N TYR A 29 -6.88 -13.09 11.40
CA TYR A 29 -7.53 -14.27 11.97
C TYR A 29 -6.69 -15.53 11.80
N PHE A 30 -6.17 -15.79 10.59
CA PHE A 30 -5.49 -17.03 10.27
C PHE A 30 -4.01 -17.06 10.65
N PHE A 31 -3.36 -15.90 10.82
CA PHE A 31 -1.93 -15.83 11.07
C PHE A 31 -1.55 -15.03 12.33
N LEU A 32 -2.10 -13.80 12.51
CA LEU A 32 -1.68 -12.98 13.65
C LEU A 32 -2.20 -13.53 14.97
N VAL A 33 -3.47 -13.92 15.03
CA VAL A 33 -4.08 -14.45 16.26
C VAL A 33 -3.36 -15.71 16.74
N PRO A 34 -3.11 -16.73 15.88
CA PRO A 34 -2.36 -17.92 16.29
C PRO A 34 -0.90 -17.65 16.69
N SER A 35 -0.26 -16.64 16.11
CA SER A 35 1.13 -16.30 16.42
C SER A 35 1.32 -15.68 17.81
N HIS A 36 0.25 -15.22 18.48
CA HIS A 36 0.31 -14.51 19.76
C HIS A 36 1.29 -13.33 19.79
N THR A 37 1.55 -12.68 18.64
CA THR A 37 2.46 -11.54 18.52
C THR A 37 1.72 -10.21 18.41
N SER A 38 2.42 -9.10 18.64
CA SER A 38 1.86 -7.73 18.58
C SER A 38 2.37 -6.96 17.36
N VAL A 39 2.48 -7.60 16.20
CA VAL A 39 3.02 -6.97 15.00
C VAL A 39 2.10 -5.81 14.56
N SER A 40 2.63 -4.58 14.61
CA SER A 40 1.95 -3.34 14.18
C SER A 40 0.51 -3.19 14.72
N SER A 41 0.25 -3.69 15.93
CA SER A 41 -1.09 -3.78 16.51
C SER A 41 -1.31 -2.77 17.62
N ILE A 42 -2.44 -2.03 17.56
CA ILE A 42 -2.87 -1.17 18.67
C ILE A 42 -3.30 -1.99 19.90
N SER A 43 -3.72 -3.24 19.68
CA SER A 43 -4.05 -4.15 20.78
C SER A 43 -2.81 -4.46 21.64
N GLY A 44 -1.61 -4.48 21.05
CA GLY A 44 -0.36 -4.59 21.81
C GLY A 44 -0.18 -3.45 22.82
N LEU A 45 -0.44 -2.21 22.39
CA LEU A 45 -0.45 -1.07 23.30
C LEU A 45 -1.55 -1.20 24.35
N GLY A 46 -2.72 -1.68 23.97
CA GLY A 46 -3.85 -1.94 24.88
C GLY A 46 -3.48 -2.92 25.99
N ILE A 47 -2.77 -4.01 25.67
CA ILE A 47 -2.30 -4.99 26.66
C ILE A 47 -1.32 -4.35 27.65
N VAL A 48 -0.38 -3.56 27.16
CA VAL A 48 0.54 -2.85 28.07
C VAL A 48 -0.24 -1.93 29.01
N LEU A 49 -1.17 -1.14 28.48
CA LEU A 49 -1.96 -0.21 29.29
C LEU A 49 -2.89 -0.91 30.28
N SER A 50 -3.44 -2.08 29.94
CA SER A 50 -4.32 -2.84 30.86
C SER A 50 -3.62 -3.32 32.13
N ASN A 51 -2.27 -3.37 32.14
CA ASN A 51 -1.50 -3.66 33.35
C ASN A 51 -1.38 -2.46 34.27
N PHE A 52 -1.63 -1.24 33.79
CA PHE A 52 -1.50 -0.01 34.58
C PHE A 52 -2.85 0.65 34.91
N VAL A 53 -3.89 0.32 34.14
CA VAL A 53 -5.22 0.91 34.27
C VAL A 53 -6.24 -0.19 34.53
N PRO A 54 -7.13 -0.07 35.56
CA PRO A 54 -8.11 -1.10 35.89
C PRO A 54 -9.31 -1.12 34.93
N LEU A 55 -9.03 -1.22 33.62
CA LEU A 55 -10.01 -1.34 32.56
C LEU A 55 -9.79 -2.62 31.75
N GLN A 56 -10.87 -3.18 31.22
CA GLN A 56 -10.74 -4.33 30.33
C GLN A 56 -10.01 -3.97 29.03
N LEU A 57 -9.22 -4.89 28.51
CA LEU A 57 -8.43 -4.73 27.29
C LEU A 57 -9.29 -4.24 26.09
N SER A 58 -10.50 -4.79 25.94
CA SER A 58 -11.45 -4.40 24.90
C SER A 58 -11.86 -2.93 25.01
N ALA A 59 -12.09 -2.44 26.21
CA ALA A 59 -12.43 -1.04 26.43
C ALA A 59 -11.26 -0.09 26.12
N ILE A 60 -10.03 -0.45 26.54
CA ILE A 60 -8.82 0.34 26.24
C ILE A 60 -8.57 0.40 24.74
N THR A 61 -8.61 -0.74 24.05
CA THR A 61 -8.40 -0.80 22.58
C THR A 61 -9.48 -0.02 21.82
N MET A 62 -10.73 -0.10 22.26
CA MET A 62 -11.83 0.66 21.66
C MET A 62 -11.62 2.17 21.84
N ILE A 63 -11.26 2.63 23.05
CA ILE A 63 -10.97 4.04 23.34
C ILE A 63 -9.83 4.53 22.46
N LEU A 64 -8.72 3.79 22.39
CA LEU A 64 -7.56 4.14 21.56
C LEU A 64 -7.93 4.25 20.08
N ASN A 65 -8.70 3.29 19.55
CA ASN A 65 -9.16 3.32 18.18
C ASN A 65 -10.06 4.51 17.88
N VAL A 66 -11.02 4.82 18.78
CA VAL A 66 -11.93 5.98 18.62
C VAL A 66 -11.12 7.29 18.67
N VAL A 67 -10.20 7.42 19.60
CA VAL A 67 -9.33 8.62 19.71
C VAL A 67 -8.51 8.79 18.43
N LEU A 68 -7.85 7.73 17.94
CA LEU A 68 -7.07 7.79 16.71
C LEU A 68 -7.95 8.10 15.50
N LEU A 69 -9.16 7.55 15.44
CA LEU A 69 -10.10 7.83 14.36
C LEU A 69 -10.52 9.29 14.34
N ILE A 70 -10.81 9.88 15.51
CA ILE A 70 -11.12 11.31 15.65
C ILE A 70 -9.92 12.15 15.18
N ILE A 71 -8.73 11.85 15.69
CA ILE A 71 -7.50 12.56 15.30
C ILE A 71 -7.29 12.43 13.77
N GLY A 72 -7.42 11.23 13.21
CA GLY A 72 -7.27 10.97 11.79
C GLY A 72 -8.28 11.73 10.94
N PHE A 73 -9.53 11.85 11.39
CA PHE A 73 -10.57 12.61 10.71
C PHE A 73 -10.21 14.10 10.58
N PHE A 74 -9.74 14.70 11.66
CA PHE A 74 -9.36 16.12 11.64
C PHE A 74 -8.03 16.37 10.94
N THR A 75 -7.07 15.47 11.07
CA THR A 75 -5.72 15.66 10.52
C THR A 75 -5.61 15.25 9.05
N CYS A 76 -6.18 14.11 8.65
CA CYS A 76 -6.06 13.57 7.28
C CYS A 76 -7.22 13.98 6.36
N GLY A 77 -8.29 14.54 6.92
CA GLY A 77 -9.42 15.10 6.18
C GLY A 77 -10.63 14.18 6.10
N ARG A 78 -11.78 14.77 5.66
CA ARG A 78 -13.09 14.10 5.70
C ARG A 78 -13.17 12.83 4.86
N GLU A 79 -12.55 12.83 3.68
CA GLU A 79 -12.58 11.65 2.80
C GLU A 79 -11.88 10.45 3.46
N PHE A 80 -10.68 10.67 4.00
CA PHE A 80 -9.96 9.65 4.77
C PHE A 80 -10.78 9.17 5.95
N GLY A 81 -11.33 10.09 6.75
CA GLY A 81 -12.10 9.77 7.95
C GLY A 81 -13.33 8.91 7.65
N VAL A 82 -14.16 9.28 6.67
CA VAL A 82 -15.39 8.52 6.32
C VAL A 82 -15.03 7.11 5.85
N LYS A 83 -14.05 6.96 4.97
CA LYS A 83 -13.60 5.64 4.50
C LYS A 83 -13.04 4.80 5.64
N THR A 84 -12.26 5.42 6.55
CA THR A 84 -11.66 4.73 7.69
C THR A 84 -12.73 4.32 8.73
N VAL A 85 -13.76 5.12 8.98
CA VAL A 85 -14.92 4.70 9.81
C VAL A 85 -15.54 3.44 9.24
N TYR A 86 -15.80 3.41 7.93
CA TYR A 86 -16.37 2.24 7.27
C TYR A 86 -15.51 1.00 7.46
N THR A 87 -14.23 1.09 7.14
CA THR A 87 -13.29 -0.03 7.23
C THR A 87 -13.06 -0.51 8.67
N SER A 88 -13.01 0.41 9.64
CA SER A 88 -12.86 0.09 11.07
C SER A 88 -14.07 -0.65 11.64
N VAL A 89 -15.27 -0.45 11.09
CA VAL A 89 -16.47 -1.21 11.46
C VAL A 89 -16.49 -2.57 10.75
N MET A 90 -16.10 -2.61 9.49
CA MET A 90 -16.11 -3.85 8.69
C MET A 90 -15.07 -4.87 9.18
N LEU A 91 -13.93 -4.43 9.71
CA LEU A 91 -12.87 -5.34 10.17
C LEU A 91 -13.33 -6.28 11.29
N PRO A 92 -13.91 -5.81 12.40
CA PRO A 92 -14.45 -6.70 13.44
C PRO A 92 -15.59 -7.60 12.94
N LEU A 93 -16.40 -7.13 11.99
CA LEU A 93 -17.48 -7.94 11.40
C LEU A 93 -16.92 -9.14 10.63
N PHE A 94 -15.85 -8.94 9.82
CA PHE A 94 -15.19 -10.06 9.15
C PHE A 94 -14.49 -11.00 10.12
N LEU A 95 -13.83 -10.47 11.17
CA LEU A 95 -13.23 -11.30 12.20
C LEU A 95 -14.26 -12.18 12.89
N GLY A 96 -15.40 -11.61 13.32
CA GLY A 96 -16.51 -12.37 13.92
C GLY A 96 -17.11 -13.39 12.94
N LEU A 97 -17.19 -13.08 11.65
CA LEU A 97 -17.61 -14.03 10.63
C LEU A 97 -16.66 -15.22 10.53
N PHE A 98 -15.33 -14.97 10.54
CA PHE A 98 -14.32 -16.04 10.52
C PHE A 98 -14.36 -16.89 11.80
N GLU A 99 -14.58 -16.30 12.97
CA GLU A 99 -14.77 -17.02 14.24
C GLU A 99 -15.96 -17.98 14.19
N ILE A 100 -17.07 -17.60 13.52
CA ILE A 100 -18.26 -18.46 13.37
C ILE A 100 -18.00 -19.58 12.36
N ILE A 101 -17.32 -19.28 11.23
CA ILE A 101 -17.09 -20.26 10.15
C ILE A 101 -15.99 -21.25 10.52
N PHE A 102 -14.95 -20.80 11.21
CA PHE A 102 -13.77 -21.58 11.59
C PHE A 102 -13.55 -21.56 13.10
N PRO A 103 -14.47 -22.09 13.91
CA PRO A 103 -14.33 -22.10 15.35
C PRO A 103 -13.12 -22.91 15.78
N ASN A 104 -12.35 -22.42 16.73
CA ASN A 104 -11.13 -23.06 17.26
C ASN A 104 -10.01 -23.25 16.20
N PHE A 105 -9.88 -22.33 15.26
CA PHE A 105 -8.81 -22.38 14.28
C PHE A 105 -7.45 -22.17 14.99
N GLY A 106 -6.54 -23.13 14.80
CA GLY A 106 -5.16 -23.04 15.27
C GLY A 106 -4.21 -22.45 14.23
N SER A 107 -2.90 -22.54 14.47
CA SER A 107 -1.90 -22.13 13.49
C SER A 107 -1.99 -22.98 12.22
N MET A 108 -1.87 -22.34 11.04
CA MET A 108 -1.76 -23.06 9.75
C MET A 108 -0.37 -23.66 9.54
N THR A 109 0.65 -23.10 10.17
CA THR A 109 2.05 -23.42 9.90
C THR A 109 2.71 -24.19 11.05
N ASP A 110 2.02 -24.28 12.19
CA ASP A 110 2.56 -24.80 13.45
C ASP A 110 3.87 -24.12 13.90
N SER A 111 4.19 -22.95 13.31
CA SER A 111 5.37 -22.14 13.62
C SER A 111 4.99 -20.69 13.78
N GLN A 112 5.28 -20.12 14.95
CA GLN A 112 5.04 -18.72 15.27
C GLN A 112 5.73 -17.78 14.26
N GLU A 113 6.96 -18.11 13.86
CA GLU A 113 7.77 -17.33 12.92
C GLU A 113 7.16 -17.31 11.51
N LEU A 114 6.69 -18.47 11.04
CA LEU A 114 6.06 -18.57 9.72
C LEU A 114 4.70 -17.88 9.71
N ASP A 115 3.92 -17.98 10.77
CA ASP A 115 2.66 -17.26 10.90
C ASP A 115 2.88 -15.75 10.83
N VAL A 116 3.91 -15.21 11.49
CA VAL A 116 4.27 -13.78 11.40
C VAL A 116 4.67 -13.39 9.98
N LEU A 117 5.45 -14.20 9.27
CA LEU A 117 5.83 -13.93 7.88
C LEU A 117 4.61 -13.94 6.95
N CYS A 118 3.74 -14.93 7.07
CA CYS A 118 2.49 -14.99 6.29
C CYS A 118 1.59 -13.80 6.59
N TYR A 119 1.44 -13.45 7.88
CA TYR A 119 0.71 -12.25 8.28
C TYR A 119 1.24 -11.00 7.58
N VAL A 120 2.55 -10.74 7.67
CA VAL A 120 3.19 -9.57 7.08
C VAL A 120 2.92 -9.47 5.58
N LEU A 121 3.05 -10.57 4.84
CA LEU A 121 2.80 -10.59 3.40
C LEU A 121 1.33 -10.29 3.08
N VAL A 122 0.40 -10.99 3.70
CA VAL A 122 -1.03 -10.88 3.39
C VAL A 122 -1.61 -9.54 3.85
N VAL A 123 -1.27 -9.09 5.07
CA VAL A 123 -1.76 -7.81 5.60
C VAL A 123 -1.26 -6.62 4.79
N SER A 124 0.00 -6.68 4.32
CA SER A 124 0.58 -5.60 3.50
C SER A 124 -0.16 -5.41 2.17
N VAL A 125 -0.67 -6.49 1.56
CA VAL A 125 -1.54 -6.39 0.37
C VAL A 125 -2.81 -5.60 0.70
N GLY A 126 -3.53 -5.99 1.75
CA GLY A 126 -4.76 -5.31 2.16
C GLY A 126 -4.54 -3.85 2.53
N LEU A 127 -3.50 -3.56 3.35
CA LEU A 127 -3.15 -2.20 3.75
C LEU A 127 -2.72 -1.34 2.57
N SER A 128 -1.96 -1.88 1.61
CA SER A 128 -1.56 -1.14 0.41
C SER A 128 -2.77 -0.69 -0.41
N ILE A 129 -3.79 -1.54 -0.54
CA ILE A 129 -5.04 -1.20 -1.21
C ILE A 129 -5.76 -0.06 -0.46
N LEU A 130 -5.89 -0.15 0.88
CA LEU A 130 -6.53 0.88 1.68
C LEU A 130 -5.81 2.22 1.57
N PHE A 131 -4.49 2.25 1.74
CA PHE A 131 -3.70 3.48 1.67
C PHE A 131 -3.74 4.14 0.30
N ASN A 132 -3.73 3.35 -0.78
CA ASN A 132 -3.88 3.85 -2.15
C ASN A 132 -5.30 4.43 -2.41
N ARG A 133 -6.30 4.02 -1.64
CA ARG A 133 -7.66 4.58 -1.65
C ARG A 133 -7.89 5.67 -0.61
N ASN A 134 -6.84 6.14 0.03
CA ASN A 134 -6.89 7.14 1.11
C ASN A 134 -7.83 6.70 2.25
N ALA A 135 -7.65 5.45 2.69
CA ALA A 135 -8.34 4.82 3.82
C ALA A 135 -7.33 4.13 4.73
N SER A 136 -7.77 3.67 5.91
CA SER A 136 -6.99 2.95 6.91
C SER A 136 -7.86 1.84 7.49
N SER A 137 -7.28 0.80 8.09
CA SER A 137 -8.04 -0.24 8.79
C SER A 137 -8.54 0.20 10.17
N GLY A 138 -8.05 1.31 10.65
CA GLY A 138 -8.29 1.84 12.01
C GLY A 138 -7.24 1.35 12.99
N GLY A 139 -6.47 2.04 13.64
CA GLY A 139 -5.39 1.62 14.54
C GLY A 139 -4.09 2.38 14.28
N LEU A 140 -2.94 1.72 14.39
CA LEU A 140 -1.61 2.34 14.20
C LEU A 140 -1.37 2.85 12.79
N ASP A 141 -2.04 2.32 11.80
CA ASP A 141 -2.00 2.80 10.41
C ASP A 141 -2.57 4.23 10.26
N ILE A 142 -3.46 4.69 11.16
CA ILE A 142 -3.84 6.10 11.24
C ILE A 142 -2.63 6.94 11.68
N VAL A 143 -1.87 6.47 12.67
CA VAL A 143 -0.65 7.16 13.14
C VAL A 143 0.36 7.25 12.01
N ALA A 144 0.60 6.15 11.28
CA ALA A 144 1.48 6.13 10.13
C ALA A 144 1.02 7.11 9.04
N LYS A 145 -0.28 7.22 8.77
CA LYS A 145 -0.83 8.20 7.82
C LYS A 145 -0.62 9.63 8.25
N ILE A 146 -0.74 9.92 9.55
CA ILE A 146 -0.44 11.24 10.12
C ILE A 146 1.05 11.56 9.96
N MET A 147 1.93 10.62 10.31
CA MET A 147 3.38 10.78 10.13
C MET A 147 3.75 10.99 8.66
N ASN A 148 3.15 10.24 7.74
CA ASN A 148 3.33 10.43 6.30
C ASN A 148 2.95 11.85 5.87
N LYS A 149 1.82 12.37 6.37
CA LYS A 149 1.33 13.70 6.01
C LYS A 149 2.20 14.84 6.53
N TYR A 150 2.61 14.77 7.80
CA TYR A 150 3.29 15.89 8.48
C TYR A 150 4.81 15.76 8.49
N LEU A 151 5.35 14.54 8.57
CA LEU A 151 6.79 14.27 8.57
C LEU A 151 7.31 13.88 7.18
N HIS A 152 6.43 13.77 6.18
CA HIS A 152 6.75 13.37 4.81
C HIS A 152 7.52 12.03 4.72
N MET A 153 7.29 11.14 5.68
CA MET A 153 7.85 9.80 5.71
C MET A 153 7.07 8.86 4.78
N GLU A 154 7.73 7.86 4.23
CA GLU A 154 7.06 6.76 3.53
C GLU A 154 6.13 6.02 4.49
N LEU A 155 5.00 5.51 3.99
CA LEU A 155 3.97 4.91 4.84
C LEU A 155 4.47 3.68 5.60
N GLY A 156 5.25 2.80 4.96
CA GLY A 156 5.80 1.63 5.61
C GLY A 156 6.85 1.98 6.66
N LYS A 157 7.70 2.98 6.41
CA LYS A 157 8.63 3.50 7.43
C LYS A 157 7.89 4.07 8.63
N ALA A 158 6.81 4.81 8.40
CA ALA A 158 5.96 5.35 9.46
C ALA A 158 5.25 4.23 10.25
N MET A 159 4.77 3.17 9.56
CA MET A 159 4.22 1.97 10.18
C MET A 159 5.26 1.25 11.05
N SER A 160 6.46 1.02 10.50
CA SER A 160 7.56 0.41 11.26
C SER A 160 7.90 1.20 12.51
N LEU A 161 8.03 2.51 12.40
CA LEU A 161 8.42 3.37 13.52
C LEU A 161 7.34 3.39 14.63
N SER A 162 6.07 3.61 14.27
CA SER A 162 4.96 3.61 15.23
C SER A 162 4.76 2.24 15.86
N GLY A 163 4.84 1.16 15.09
CA GLY A 163 4.70 -0.20 15.57
C GLY A 163 5.88 -0.66 16.44
N MET A 164 7.12 -0.21 16.12
CA MET A 164 8.28 -0.48 16.99
C MET A 164 8.14 0.15 18.39
N CYS A 165 7.60 1.35 18.49
CA CYS A 165 7.31 1.97 19.78
C CYS A 165 6.37 1.09 20.61
N VAL A 166 5.34 0.52 19.97
CA VAL A 166 4.40 -0.41 20.62
C VAL A 166 5.08 -1.73 20.96
N ALA A 167 5.83 -2.32 20.04
CA ALA A 167 6.54 -3.58 20.28
C ALA A 167 7.58 -3.48 21.39
N LEU A 168 8.26 -2.34 21.52
CA LEU A 168 9.18 -2.07 22.64
C LEU A 168 8.43 -1.93 23.96
N SER A 169 7.27 -1.27 23.99
CA SER A 169 6.46 -1.18 25.21
C SER A 169 5.92 -2.55 25.64
N ALA A 170 5.69 -3.46 24.70
CA ALA A 170 5.26 -4.82 24.95
C ALA A 170 6.34 -5.67 25.69
N ALA A 171 7.62 -5.25 25.70
CA ALA A 171 8.68 -5.89 26.47
C ALA A 171 8.43 -5.87 27.99
N LEU A 172 7.51 -5.04 28.46
CA LEU A 172 7.10 -5.01 29.88
C LEU A 172 6.16 -6.17 30.25
N VAL A 173 5.57 -6.85 29.28
CA VAL A 173 4.46 -7.81 29.50
C VAL A 173 4.74 -9.17 28.84
N TYR A 174 5.35 -9.19 27.67
CA TYR A 174 5.59 -10.41 26.90
C TYR A 174 6.98 -11.00 27.12
N ASP A 175 7.13 -12.29 26.81
CA ASP A 175 8.40 -12.98 26.79
C ASP A 175 9.35 -12.44 25.70
N LYS A 176 10.65 -12.65 25.89
CA LYS A 176 11.70 -12.12 25.00
C LYS A 176 11.54 -12.55 23.54
N LYS A 177 11.12 -13.80 23.28
CA LYS A 177 10.92 -14.33 21.93
C LYS A 177 9.81 -13.58 21.20
N THR A 178 8.66 -13.43 21.85
CA THR A 178 7.49 -12.73 21.31
C THR A 178 7.80 -11.26 21.03
N VAL A 179 8.55 -10.59 21.90
CA VAL A 179 8.98 -9.19 21.69
C VAL A 179 9.89 -9.08 20.47
N VAL A 180 10.90 -9.94 20.36
CA VAL A 180 11.82 -9.93 19.21
C VAL A 180 11.06 -10.19 17.90
N LEU A 181 10.17 -11.17 17.89
CA LEU A 181 9.33 -11.46 16.71
C LEU A 181 8.41 -10.28 16.36
N SER A 182 7.83 -9.62 17.36
CA SER A 182 6.98 -8.44 17.15
C SER A 182 7.75 -7.27 16.55
N ILE A 183 8.98 -7.02 17.01
CA ILE A 183 9.87 -5.99 16.47
C ILE A 183 10.25 -6.33 15.03
N LEU A 184 10.74 -7.54 14.78
CA LEU A 184 11.13 -7.98 13.43
C LEU A 184 9.94 -7.99 12.48
N GLY A 185 8.81 -8.56 12.89
CA GLY A 185 7.59 -8.58 12.08
C GLY A 185 7.11 -7.17 11.74
N THR A 186 7.15 -6.24 12.69
CA THR A 186 6.77 -4.83 12.46
C THR A 186 7.73 -4.15 11.48
N TYR A 187 9.03 -4.39 11.59
CA TYR A 187 10.03 -3.85 10.66
C TYR A 187 9.83 -4.38 9.25
N PHE A 188 9.68 -5.70 9.09
CA PHE A 188 9.42 -6.33 7.80
C PHE A 188 8.06 -5.89 7.22
N ASN A 189 7.03 -5.74 8.05
CA ASN A 189 5.73 -5.26 7.59
C ASN A 189 5.84 -3.90 6.90
N GLY A 190 6.63 -2.97 7.44
CA GLY A 190 6.85 -1.68 6.78
C GLY A 190 7.57 -1.77 5.45
N ILE A 191 8.63 -2.61 5.34
CA ILE A 191 9.36 -2.81 4.07
C ILE A 191 8.44 -3.41 3.02
N VAL A 192 7.72 -4.47 3.37
CA VAL A 192 6.81 -5.16 2.44
C VAL A 192 5.66 -4.24 2.03
N LEU A 193 5.11 -3.48 2.97
CA LEU A 193 4.05 -2.52 2.71
C LEU A 193 4.49 -1.43 1.73
N ASP A 194 5.67 -0.83 1.92
CA ASP A 194 6.20 0.17 1.00
C ASP A 194 6.41 -0.43 -0.40
N HIS A 195 6.91 -1.65 -0.48
CA HIS A 195 7.07 -2.34 -1.76
C HIS A 195 5.72 -2.45 -2.51
N PHE A 196 4.65 -2.89 -1.84
CA PHE A 196 3.31 -3.00 -2.45
C PHE A 196 2.69 -1.65 -2.79
N ILE A 197 2.92 -0.60 -1.99
CA ILE A 197 2.41 0.75 -2.27
C ILE A 197 3.11 1.33 -3.49
N PHE A 198 4.45 1.22 -3.57
CA PHE A 198 5.23 1.76 -4.65
C PHE A 198 4.99 1.03 -5.97
N ASP A 199 4.92 -0.30 -5.96
CA ASP A 199 4.78 -1.10 -7.19
C ASP A 199 3.48 -0.79 -7.96
N HIS A 200 2.43 -0.34 -7.27
CA HIS A 200 1.16 0.10 -7.89
C HIS A 200 1.24 1.46 -8.58
N ASN A 201 2.19 2.32 -8.21
CA ASN A 201 2.29 3.69 -8.70
C ASN A 201 3.52 3.95 -9.59
N ILE A 202 4.37 2.95 -9.79
CA ILE A 202 5.56 3.10 -10.63
C ILE A 202 5.14 3.33 -12.08
N LYS A 203 5.48 4.52 -12.58
CA LYS A 203 5.46 4.84 -14.00
C LYS A 203 6.83 4.54 -14.60
N ARG A 204 6.87 4.29 -15.91
CA ARG A 204 8.10 4.05 -16.66
C ARG A 204 8.34 5.18 -17.63
N ARG A 205 9.49 5.84 -17.49
CA ARG A 205 10.02 6.72 -18.51
C ARG A 205 10.75 5.85 -19.53
N VAL A 206 10.25 5.83 -20.75
CA VAL A 206 10.82 5.08 -21.85
C VAL A 206 11.41 6.06 -22.83
N CYS A 207 12.73 5.91 -23.08
CA CYS A 207 13.48 6.70 -24.04
C CYS A 207 13.77 5.78 -25.24
N ILE A 208 13.38 6.21 -26.43
CA ILE A 208 13.39 5.35 -27.64
C ILE A 208 14.07 6.09 -28.77
N ILE A 209 15.08 5.45 -29.37
CA ILE A 209 15.71 5.89 -30.61
C ILE A 209 15.38 4.85 -31.69
N THR A 210 14.64 5.25 -32.70
CA THR A 210 14.12 4.37 -33.77
C THR A 210 14.19 5.06 -35.11
N LYS A 211 14.16 4.29 -36.20
CA LYS A 211 14.00 4.79 -37.55
C LYS A 211 12.52 5.00 -37.93
N LYS A 212 11.60 4.48 -37.11
CA LYS A 212 10.14 4.54 -37.27
C LYS A 212 9.53 5.58 -36.37
N GLU A 213 10.06 6.82 -36.42
CA GLU A 213 9.69 7.89 -35.48
C GLU A 213 8.21 8.30 -35.59
N GLU A 214 7.72 8.46 -36.83
CA GLU A 214 6.36 8.92 -37.06
C GLU A 214 5.33 7.86 -36.66
N GLU A 215 5.57 6.60 -37.00
CA GLU A 215 4.71 5.48 -36.63
C GLU A 215 4.64 5.32 -35.10
N LEU A 216 5.80 5.46 -34.43
CA LEU A 216 5.84 5.40 -32.97
C LEU A 216 5.14 6.60 -32.33
N ARG A 217 5.32 7.80 -32.86
CA ARG A 217 4.67 9.02 -32.38
C ARG A 217 3.13 8.89 -32.48
N GLN A 218 2.63 8.41 -33.61
CA GLN A 218 1.20 8.20 -33.83
C GLN A 218 0.65 7.16 -32.84
N PHE A 219 1.33 6.04 -32.66
CA PHE A 219 0.94 5.02 -31.69
C PHE A 219 0.88 5.54 -30.26
N ILE A 220 1.89 6.32 -29.82
CA ILE A 220 1.89 6.88 -28.47
C ILE A 220 0.72 7.86 -28.25
N ILE A 221 0.42 8.69 -29.24
CA ILE A 221 -0.63 9.72 -29.13
C ILE A 221 -2.03 9.12 -29.26
N HIS A 222 -2.27 8.28 -30.27
CA HIS A 222 -3.61 7.83 -30.62
C HIS A 222 -4.01 6.51 -29.95
N ASP A 223 -3.09 5.55 -29.82
CA ASP A 223 -3.40 4.24 -29.23
C ASP A 223 -3.16 4.20 -27.71
N LEU A 224 -2.07 4.80 -27.25
CA LEU A 224 -1.79 4.88 -25.82
C LEU A 224 -2.39 6.11 -25.15
N HIS A 225 -2.86 7.09 -25.93
CA HIS A 225 -3.33 8.39 -25.44
C HIS A 225 -2.33 9.04 -24.46
N SER A 226 -1.04 8.85 -24.73
CA SER A 226 0.07 9.34 -23.90
C SER A 226 0.78 10.51 -24.56
N GLY A 227 1.38 11.39 -23.77
CA GLY A 227 2.25 12.44 -24.26
C GLY A 227 3.65 11.88 -24.59
N ALA A 228 4.29 12.48 -25.59
CA ALA A 228 5.69 12.22 -25.89
C ALA A 228 6.45 13.55 -26.04
N THR A 229 7.74 13.52 -25.74
CA THR A 229 8.68 14.63 -26.00
C THR A 229 9.79 14.10 -26.87
N ILE A 230 10.13 14.86 -27.92
CA ILE A 230 11.19 14.48 -28.86
C ILE A 230 12.38 15.41 -28.64
N TYR A 231 13.56 14.82 -28.49
CA TYR A 231 14.83 15.52 -28.39
C TYR A 231 15.72 15.20 -29.59
N GLU A 232 16.40 16.21 -30.12
CA GLU A 232 17.52 15.95 -31.04
C GLU A 232 18.72 15.41 -30.27
N ALA A 233 19.24 14.30 -30.72
CA ALA A 233 20.44 13.65 -30.18
C ALA A 233 21.46 13.44 -31.29
N ILE A 234 22.75 13.38 -30.92
CA ILE A 234 23.83 13.09 -31.86
C ILE A 234 24.48 11.78 -31.45
N GLY A 235 24.50 10.81 -32.36
CA GLY A 235 25.17 9.53 -32.12
C GLY A 235 26.68 9.73 -32.01
N ALA A 236 27.28 9.40 -30.87
CA ALA A 236 28.70 9.66 -30.60
C ALA A 236 29.68 8.88 -31.52
N TYR A 237 29.25 7.75 -32.09
CA TYR A 237 30.08 6.91 -32.95
C TYR A 237 30.24 7.48 -34.35
N ASN A 238 29.17 7.95 -34.97
CA ASN A 238 29.16 8.39 -36.38
C ASN A 238 28.72 9.85 -36.55
N MET A 239 28.52 10.58 -35.45
CA MET A 239 28.05 11.97 -35.42
C MET A 239 26.75 12.22 -36.20
N GLU A 240 25.94 11.17 -36.40
CA GLU A 240 24.63 11.29 -37.05
C GLU A 240 23.59 11.90 -36.10
N LYS A 241 22.74 12.78 -36.65
CA LYS A 241 21.57 13.29 -35.95
C LYS A 241 20.51 12.19 -35.82
N ARG A 242 19.95 12.05 -34.64
CA ARG A 242 18.87 11.12 -34.31
C ARG A 242 17.85 11.82 -33.43
N HIS A 243 16.65 11.29 -33.36
CA HIS A 243 15.66 11.76 -32.41
C HIS A 243 15.47 10.73 -31.30
N GLU A 244 15.44 11.20 -30.07
CA GLU A 244 15.07 10.42 -28.91
C GLU A 244 13.64 10.77 -28.51
N ILE A 245 12.74 9.81 -28.58
CA ILE A 245 11.34 9.94 -28.19
C ILE A 245 11.22 9.48 -26.72
N ILE A 246 10.78 10.38 -25.86
CA ILE A 246 10.58 10.10 -24.43
C ILE A 246 9.09 10.11 -24.13
N THR A 247 8.60 9.02 -23.55
CA THR A 247 7.23 8.93 -23.04
C THR A 247 7.21 8.37 -21.64
N ILE A 248 6.17 8.71 -20.86
CA ILE A 248 5.95 8.16 -19.52
C ILE A 248 4.65 7.39 -19.54
N VAL A 249 4.74 6.11 -19.29
CA VAL A 249 3.67 5.14 -19.42
C VAL A 249 3.49 4.32 -18.13
N ASP A 250 2.30 3.78 -17.91
CA ASP A 250 2.06 2.80 -16.86
C ASP A 250 2.49 1.38 -17.29
N LYS A 251 2.35 0.40 -16.39
CA LYS A 251 2.78 -0.99 -16.63
C LYS A 251 2.04 -1.63 -17.82
N GLY A 252 0.74 -1.35 -17.98
CA GLY A 252 -0.07 -1.89 -19.08
C GLY A 252 0.23 -1.22 -20.41
N GLU A 253 0.36 0.11 -20.41
CA GLU A 253 0.77 0.91 -21.57
C GLU A 253 2.17 0.53 -22.03
N TYR A 254 3.11 0.28 -21.09
CA TYR A 254 4.47 -0.17 -21.39
C TYR A 254 4.48 -1.51 -22.15
N GLN A 255 3.67 -2.47 -21.72
CA GLN A 255 3.59 -3.76 -22.42
C GLN A 255 3.10 -3.60 -23.87
N LYS A 256 2.09 -2.74 -24.09
CA LYS A 256 1.58 -2.42 -25.44
C LYS A 256 2.66 -1.73 -26.27
N LEU A 257 3.35 -0.75 -25.69
CA LEU A 257 4.43 -0.01 -26.33
C LEU A 257 5.57 -0.94 -26.78
N MET A 258 6.03 -1.81 -25.89
CA MET A 258 7.10 -2.77 -26.20
C MET A 258 6.69 -3.77 -27.28
N LYS A 259 5.43 -4.22 -27.26
CA LYS A 259 4.90 -5.10 -28.31
C LYS A 259 4.91 -4.40 -29.67
N PHE A 260 4.46 -3.15 -29.73
CA PHE A 260 4.46 -2.35 -30.96
C PHE A 260 5.88 -2.15 -31.49
N ILE A 261 6.82 -1.70 -30.64
CA ILE A 261 8.20 -1.46 -31.07
C ILE A 261 8.87 -2.73 -31.57
N ASN A 262 8.69 -3.85 -30.90
CA ASN A 262 9.24 -5.14 -31.33
C ASN A 262 8.70 -5.62 -32.70
N GLN A 263 7.49 -5.18 -33.07
CA GLN A 263 6.89 -5.49 -34.37
C GLN A 263 7.39 -4.55 -35.47
N GLU A 264 7.46 -3.24 -35.19
CA GLU A 264 7.77 -2.21 -36.20
C GLU A 264 9.29 -1.98 -36.39
N ASP A 265 10.05 -1.96 -35.30
CA ASP A 265 11.51 -1.78 -35.32
C ASP A 265 12.20 -2.61 -34.22
N PRO A 266 12.45 -3.90 -34.46
CA PRO A 266 13.14 -4.76 -33.48
C PRO A 266 14.57 -4.31 -33.12
N LYS A 267 15.13 -3.37 -33.89
CA LYS A 267 16.48 -2.83 -33.67
C LYS A 267 16.49 -1.47 -32.97
N ALA A 268 15.32 -0.98 -32.56
CA ALA A 268 15.21 0.25 -31.82
C ALA A 268 16.05 0.19 -30.51
N PHE A 269 16.74 1.27 -30.20
CA PHE A 269 17.45 1.40 -28.93
C PHE A 269 16.50 1.94 -27.90
N ILE A 270 16.33 1.20 -26.79
CA ILE A 270 15.35 1.53 -25.75
C ILE A 270 16.04 1.53 -24.39
N THR A 271 15.85 2.61 -23.63
CA THR A 271 16.21 2.67 -22.21
C THR A 271 14.97 2.94 -21.37
N VAL A 272 14.88 2.27 -20.22
CA VAL A 272 13.71 2.36 -19.34
C VAL A 272 14.13 2.72 -17.93
N TYR A 273 13.51 3.76 -17.39
CA TYR A 273 13.72 4.23 -16.04
C TYR A 273 12.42 4.15 -15.24
N ASN A 274 12.51 3.74 -13.98
CA ASN A 274 11.37 3.83 -13.07
C ASN A 274 11.21 5.27 -12.59
N VAL A 275 9.98 5.77 -12.63
CA VAL A 275 9.60 7.09 -12.16
C VAL A 275 8.77 6.92 -10.89
N SER A 276 9.37 7.23 -9.76
CA SER A 276 8.72 7.10 -8.44
C SER A 276 7.70 8.20 -8.16
N ASN A 277 7.87 9.38 -8.77
CA ASN A 277 6.96 10.50 -8.58
C ASN A 277 6.82 11.33 -9.85
N MET A 278 5.58 11.68 -10.21
CA MET A 278 5.27 12.49 -11.38
C MET A 278 4.06 13.40 -11.10
N ARG A 279 4.21 14.67 -11.41
CA ARG A 279 3.10 15.61 -11.41
C ARG A 279 2.72 15.95 -12.85
N TYR A 280 1.53 15.58 -13.28
CA TYR A 280 1.04 15.86 -14.62
C TYR A 280 -0.45 16.25 -14.59
N GLN A 281 -0.89 16.91 -15.67
CA GLN A 281 -2.32 17.08 -15.88
C GLN A 281 -2.92 15.78 -16.41
N PRO A 282 -4.10 15.34 -15.92
CA PRO A 282 -4.75 14.16 -16.45
C PRO A 282 -4.95 14.25 -17.96
N LYS A 283 -4.76 13.15 -18.64
CA LYS A 283 -5.09 13.00 -20.05
C LYS A 283 -6.57 13.38 -20.25
N LYS A 284 -6.85 14.21 -21.24
CA LYS A 284 -8.22 14.59 -21.62
C LYS A 284 -8.88 13.48 -22.42
#